data_964b8d228ba71341a1002ced68c1a8b3
#
_entry.id   964b8d228ba71341a1002ced68c1a8b3
#
_cell.length_a   1.000
_cell.length_b   1.000
_cell.length_c   1.000
_cell.angle_alpha   90.00
_cell.angle_beta   90.00
_cell.angle_gamma   90.00
#
_symmetry.space_group_name_H-M   'P 1'
#
loop_
_entity.id
_entity.type
_entity.pdbx_description
1 polymer ?
#
loop_
_entity_poly.entity_id
_entity_poly.type
_entity_poly.pdbx_seq_one_letter_code
_entity_poly.pdbx_strand_id
1 'polypeptide(L)'
;MLKMSKSFVIRMSLWSVLMLYLVCDFFLFSGPLRSELRQMFPTKEDKVAEAVAEGICARVYNAPVYLSQVDRRVRERLWRTGRDPEAVHDSEMKMLRWLALDELIAEALLRIKVRVNIEQAEVSAQEVDEELARFERRFESIEQLDEAMAAQGIESREELRLRMQARLEQEKYVMSKIKTSIAISDTEARSWYDDHQEELTTTEQRRVRHLFVAALGRSSDEAKQILAVHIESIKTGKASISSLSESVSEDEGSKDDGGNLGWMLKDRLPGDFAAYVFAMPANEPSLIQTKLGWHIVEVTDIRPPELLPYEKMKLEIITTLSNLRRKQAVDQYRHQLRLLNHEKVEIYRQLLE
;
A
#
# COMPACT_ATOMS: atom_id res chain seq x y z
N MET A 1 69.92 -42.73 42.32
CA MET A 1 69.72 -42.38 40.92
C MET A 1 68.86 -43.42 40.24
N LEU A 2 67.61 -43.16 40.02
CA LEU A 2 66.75 -44.12 39.30
C LEU A 2 67.16 -44.16 37.82
N LYS A 3 67.68 -45.34 37.38
CA LYS A 3 67.96 -45.57 35.95
C LYS A 3 66.67 -45.62 35.17
N MET A 4 66.34 -44.57 34.53
CA MET A 4 65.14 -44.53 33.60
C MET A 4 65.36 -45.59 32.50
N SER A 5 64.37 -46.41 32.25
CA SER A 5 64.40 -47.43 31.20
C SER A 5 64.51 -46.74 29.81
N LYS A 6 65.30 -47.33 28.89
CA LYS A 6 65.50 -46.82 27.52
C LYS A 6 64.16 -46.62 26.80
N SER A 7 63.16 -47.48 27.03
CA SER A 7 61.82 -47.37 26.48
C SER A 7 61.04 -46.17 27.02
N PHE A 8 61.26 -45.74 28.26
CA PHE A 8 60.64 -44.57 28.85
C PHE A 8 61.23 -43.27 28.24
N VAL A 9 62.51 -43.20 28.04
CA VAL A 9 63.20 -42.09 27.42
C VAL A 9 62.72 -41.90 25.96
N ILE A 10 62.65 -43.01 25.22
CA ILE A 10 62.16 -42.98 23.82
C ILE A 10 60.69 -42.47 23.77
N ARG A 11 59.85 -42.98 24.65
CA ARG A 11 58.42 -42.47 24.70
C ARG A 11 58.32 -41.00 25.05
N MET A 12 59.11 -40.56 26.06
CA MET A 12 59.16 -39.14 26.41
C MET A 12 59.63 -38.22 25.25
N SER A 13 60.67 -38.67 24.53
CA SER A 13 61.20 -37.96 23.39
C SER A 13 60.11 -37.85 22.24
N LEU A 14 59.42 -38.96 21.98
CA LEU A 14 58.29 -38.91 20.98
C LEU A 14 57.17 -37.99 21.38
N TRP A 15 56.78 -38.01 22.65
CA TRP A 15 55.78 -37.09 23.17
C TRP A 15 56.24 -35.63 23.13
N SER A 16 57.51 -35.34 23.41
CA SER A 16 58.10 -34.03 23.34
C SER A 16 58.13 -33.52 21.89
N VAL A 17 58.46 -34.33 20.91
CA VAL A 17 58.40 -33.98 19.47
C VAL A 17 56.99 -33.79 19.01
N LEU A 18 56.02 -34.62 19.43
CA LEU A 18 54.61 -34.46 19.11
C LEU A 18 54.09 -33.17 19.70
N MET A 19 54.40 -32.86 20.96
CA MET A 19 53.97 -31.60 21.60
C MET A 19 54.59 -30.39 20.92
N LEU A 20 55.87 -30.45 20.54
CA LEU A 20 56.53 -29.39 19.79
C LEU A 20 55.86 -29.19 18.43
N TYR A 21 55.55 -30.29 17.73
CA TYR A 21 54.81 -30.22 16.46
C TYR A 21 53.45 -29.56 16.66
N LEU A 22 52.66 -29.94 17.66
CA LEU A 22 51.36 -29.38 17.97
C LEU A 22 51.48 -27.87 18.31
N VAL A 23 52.48 -27.50 19.09
CA VAL A 23 52.75 -26.09 19.40
C VAL A 23 53.12 -25.29 18.15
N CYS A 24 54.01 -25.85 17.32
CA CYS A 24 54.40 -25.20 16.07
C CYS A 24 53.22 -25.09 15.09
N ASP A 25 52.44 -26.15 14.93
CA ASP A 25 51.25 -26.16 14.05
C ASP A 25 50.20 -25.19 14.51
N PHE A 26 49.91 -25.15 15.83
CA PHE A 26 48.83 -24.30 16.37
C PHE A 26 49.22 -22.83 16.55
N PHE A 27 50.44 -22.53 16.97
CA PHE A 27 50.79 -21.18 17.40
C PHE A 27 51.76 -20.46 16.48
N LEU A 28 52.62 -21.17 15.73
CA LEU A 28 53.67 -20.54 14.93
C LEU A 28 53.39 -20.58 13.42
N PHE A 29 52.93 -21.69 12.87
CA PHE A 29 52.88 -21.88 11.41
C PHE A 29 51.49 -22.02 10.81
N SER A 30 50.41 -21.97 11.62
CA SER A 30 49.04 -22.20 11.14
C SER A 30 48.92 -23.46 10.26
N GLY A 31 49.49 -24.57 10.74
CA GLY A 31 49.66 -25.80 9.97
C GLY A 31 48.34 -26.57 9.72
N PRO A 32 48.42 -27.75 9.09
CA PRO A 32 47.25 -28.50 8.60
C PRO A 32 46.28 -28.87 9.72
N LEU A 33 46.77 -29.22 10.92
CA LEU A 33 45.88 -29.59 12.02
C LEU A 33 45.07 -28.41 12.54
N ARG A 34 45.67 -27.24 12.63
CA ARG A 34 44.97 -26.00 12.97
C ARG A 34 43.95 -25.63 11.90
N SER A 35 44.30 -25.80 10.61
CA SER A 35 43.38 -25.51 9.50
C SER A 35 42.17 -26.45 9.49
N GLU A 36 42.36 -27.76 9.73
CA GLU A 36 41.26 -28.73 9.86
C GLU A 36 40.35 -28.43 11.07
N LEU A 37 40.97 -28.16 12.24
CA LEU A 37 40.19 -27.78 13.42
C LEU A 37 39.42 -26.48 13.23
N ARG A 38 39.99 -25.51 12.50
CA ARG A 38 39.34 -24.26 12.19
C ARG A 38 38.15 -24.45 11.22
N GLN A 39 38.26 -25.42 10.29
CA GLN A 39 37.13 -25.80 9.44
C GLN A 39 36.04 -26.52 10.23
N MET A 40 36.40 -27.39 11.17
CA MET A 40 35.45 -28.12 12.03
C MET A 40 34.77 -27.20 13.08
N PHE A 41 35.50 -26.19 13.58
CA PHE A 41 35.05 -25.24 14.59
C PHE A 41 35.39 -23.81 14.17
N PRO A 42 34.64 -23.23 13.15
CA PRO A 42 34.93 -21.92 12.63
C PRO A 42 34.74 -20.85 13.70
N THR A 43 35.69 -19.92 13.78
CA THR A 43 35.61 -18.78 14.67
C THR A 43 34.48 -17.81 14.18
N LYS A 44 34.12 -16.87 15.03
CA LYS A 44 33.15 -15.84 14.62
C LYS A 44 33.65 -15.04 13.40
N GLU A 45 34.96 -14.79 13.33
CA GLU A 45 35.58 -14.08 12.19
C GLU A 45 35.54 -14.92 10.91
N ASP A 46 35.78 -16.23 11.00
CA ASP A 46 35.72 -17.15 9.86
C ASP A 46 34.30 -17.20 9.28
N LYS A 47 33.26 -17.27 10.14
CA LYS A 47 31.85 -17.23 9.73
C LYS A 47 31.48 -15.93 9.06
N VAL A 48 31.99 -14.79 9.55
CA VAL A 48 31.78 -13.48 8.94
C VAL A 48 32.45 -13.40 7.57
N ALA A 49 33.71 -13.87 7.46
CA ALA A 49 34.45 -13.86 6.20
C ALA A 49 33.78 -14.76 5.14
N GLU A 50 33.31 -15.94 5.53
CA GLU A 50 32.52 -16.83 4.66
C GLU A 50 31.23 -16.17 4.19
N ALA A 51 30.44 -15.61 5.12
CA ALA A 51 29.19 -14.94 4.78
C ALA A 51 29.39 -13.76 3.83
N VAL A 52 30.44 -12.96 4.05
CA VAL A 52 30.78 -11.84 3.16
C VAL A 52 31.18 -12.35 1.77
N ALA A 53 31.99 -13.41 1.68
CA ALA A 53 32.42 -14.02 0.42
C ALA A 53 31.21 -14.57 -0.39
N GLU A 54 30.20 -15.11 0.30
CA GLU A 54 28.96 -15.61 -0.31
C GLU A 54 27.92 -14.52 -0.58
N GLY A 55 28.16 -13.28 -0.18
CA GLY A 55 27.20 -12.18 -0.32
C GLY A 55 26.00 -12.27 0.61
N ILE A 56 26.16 -12.93 1.78
CA ILE A 56 25.10 -13.09 2.79
C ILE A 56 25.11 -11.90 3.73
N CYS A 57 24.02 -11.12 3.77
CA CYS A 57 23.82 -9.97 4.65
C CYS A 57 23.30 -10.36 6.04
N ALA A 58 22.54 -11.45 6.13
CA ALA A 58 22.06 -11.98 7.39
C ALA A 58 21.76 -13.48 7.29
N ARG A 59 21.76 -14.16 8.44
CA ARG A 59 21.20 -15.52 8.60
C ARG A 59 20.05 -15.45 9.60
N VAL A 60 18.89 -15.98 9.22
CA VAL A 60 17.71 -16.10 10.08
C VAL A 60 17.53 -17.57 10.42
N TYR A 61 17.81 -17.96 11.67
CA TYR A 61 18.14 -19.33 12.02
C TYR A 61 19.34 -19.77 11.17
N ASN A 62 19.13 -20.66 10.19
CA ASN A 62 20.19 -21.09 9.26
C ASN A 62 19.90 -20.63 7.81
N ALA A 63 18.80 -19.92 7.57
CA ALA A 63 18.44 -19.48 6.24
C ALA A 63 19.18 -18.17 5.89
N PRO A 64 19.95 -18.14 4.78
CA PRO A 64 20.66 -16.94 4.36
C PRO A 64 19.73 -15.90 3.74
N VAL A 65 20.06 -14.63 3.96
CA VAL A 65 19.51 -13.45 3.25
C VAL A 65 20.66 -12.82 2.48
N TYR A 66 20.56 -12.83 1.16
CA TYR A 66 21.62 -12.37 0.27
C TYR A 66 21.54 -10.87 -0.04
N LEU A 67 22.67 -10.24 -0.31
CA LEU A 67 22.76 -8.84 -0.78
C LEU A 67 21.94 -8.61 -2.06
N SER A 68 21.95 -9.58 -2.97
CA SER A 68 21.14 -9.53 -4.19
C SER A 68 19.64 -9.39 -3.94
N GLN A 69 19.12 -10.00 -2.86
CA GLN A 69 17.72 -9.86 -2.44
C GLN A 69 17.46 -8.48 -1.85
N VAL A 70 18.40 -7.97 -1.04
CA VAL A 70 18.34 -6.62 -0.47
C VAL A 70 18.33 -5.57 -1.57
N ASP A 71 19.27 -5.64 -2.52
CA ASP A 71 19.35 -4.69 -3.63
C ASP A 71 18.12 -4.76 -4.55
N ARG A 72 17.56 -5.94 -4.77
CA ARG A 72 16.30 -6.10 -5.50
C ARG A 72 15.16 -5.36 -4.80
N ARG A 73 15.02 -5.54 -3.49
CA ARG A 73 13.98 -4.88 -2.69
C ARG A 73 14.13 -3.35 -2.70
N VAL A 74 15.37 -2.85 -2.67
CA VAL A 74 15.66 -1.40 -2.81
C VAL A 74 15.22 -0.90 -4.20
N ARG A 75 15.60 -1.61 -5.28
CA ARG A 75 15.19 -1.22 -6.65
C ARG A 75 13.66 -1.22 -6.82
N GLU A 76 12.95 -2.22 -6.30
CA GLU A 76 11.49 -2.28 -6.33
C GLU A 76 10.84 -1.09 -5.58
N ARG A 77 11.43 -0.68 -4.44
CA ARG A 77 10.96 0.48 -3.67
C ARG A 77 11.17 1.78 -4.44
N LEU A 78 12.35 2.01 -5.00
CA LEU A 78 12.68 3.19 -5.79
C LEU A 78 11.79 3.28 -7.04
N TRP A 79 11.61 2.17 -7.75
CA TRP A 79 10.72 2.11 -8.92
C TRP A 79 9.28 2.50 -8.58
N ARG A 80 8.72 1.99 -7.46
CA ARG A 80 7.36 2.36 -7.00
C ARG A 80 7.20 3.83 -6.66
N THR A 81 8.28 4.50 -6.28
CA THR A 81 8.28 5.94 -5.96
C THR A 81 8.72 6.82 -7.14
N GLY A 82 8.94 6.23 -8.33
CA GLY A 82 9.38 6.94 -9.53
C GLY A 82 10.80 7.53 -9.42
N ARG A 83 11.64 6.96 -8.54
CA ARG A 83 13.00 7.45 -8.30
C ARG A 83 14.02 6.60 -9.02
N ASP A 84 14.99 7.28 -9.66
CA ASP A 84 16.12 6.62 -10.30
C ASP A 84 17.14 6.13 -9.25
N PRO A 85 17.50 4.83 -9.26
CA PRO A 85 18.53 4.29 -8.37
C PRO A 85 19.89 4.98 -8.48
N GLU A 86 20.27 5.47 -9.68
CA GLU A 86 21.54 6.15 -9.92
C GLU A 86 21.58 7.56 -9.34
N ALA A 87 20.43 8.16 -9.08
CA ALA A 87 20.30 9.48 -8.47
C ALA A 87 20.26 9.44 -6.94
N VAL A 88 20.31 8.26 -6.32
CA VAL A 88 20.26 8.11 -4.85
C VAL A 88 21.65 8.25 -4.27
N HIS A 89 21.80 9.14 -3.26
CA HIS A 89 23.07 9.35 -2.58
C HIS A 89 23.48 8.10 -1.76
N ASP A 90 24.78 7.82 -1.67
CA ASP A 90 25.33 6.63 -0.98
C ASP A 90 24.80 6.43 0.43
N SER A 91 24.72 7.50 1.22
CA SER A 91 24.21 7.44 2.59
C SER A 91 22.74 7.04 2.66
N GLU A 92 21.92 7.48 1.70
CA GLU A 92 20.53 7.08 1.58
C GLU A 92 20.42 5.65 1.06
N MET A 93 21.26 5.24 0.11
CA MET A 93 21.31 3.87 -0.38
C MET A 93 21.61 2.88 0.75
N LYS A 94 22.58 3.18 1.61
CA LYS A 94 22.88 2.38 2.82
C LYS A 94 21.66 2.28 3.73
N MET A 95 20.96 3.38 3.99
CA MET A 95 19.73 3.38 4.79
C MET A 95 18.64 2.52 4.16
N LEU A 96 18.43 2.63 2.85
CA LEU A 96 17.45 1.81 2.11
C LEU A 96 17.79 0.33 2.16
N ARG A 97 19.07 -0.05 2.08
CA ARG A 97 19.54 -1.43 2.24
C ARG A 97 19.24 -1.96 3.64
N TRP A 98 19.46 -1.16 4.68
CA TRP A 98 19.13 -1.54 6.06
C TRP A 98 17.62 -1.77 6.24
N LEU A 99 16.79 -0.88 5.71
CA LEU A 99 15.33 -1.06 5.73
C LEU A 99 14.89 -2.32 4.97
N ALA A 100 15.47 -2.55 3.79
CA ALA A 100 15.16 -3.73 2.98
C ALA A 100 15.59 -5.03 3.69
N LEU A 101 16.77 -5.03 4.33
CA LEU A 101 17.24 -6.18 5.11
C LEU A 101 16.31 -6.46 6.29
N ASP A 102 15.86 -5.43 7.00
CA ASP A 102 14.94 -5.55 8.12
C ASP A 102 13.61 -6.20 7.70
N GLU A 103 13.05 -5.78 6.58
CA GLU A 103 11.86 -6.38 5.98
C GLU A 103 12.08 -7.85 5.61
N LEU A 104 13.21 -8.18 4.97
CA LEU A 104 13.53 -9.56 4.56
C LEU A 104 13.72 -10.48 5.77
N ILE A 105 14.34 -9.99 6.84
CA ILE A 105 14.47 -10.75 8.10
C ILE A 105 13.08 -11.01 8.70
N ALA A 106 12.21 -9.99 8.76
CA ALA A 106 10.85 -10.14 9.28
C ALA A 106 10.02 -11.13 8.44
N GLU A 107 10.15 -11.10 7.12
CA GLU A 107 9.52 -12.06 6.21
C GLU A 107 10.06 -13.48 6.41
N ALA A 108 11.37 -13.65 6.60
CA ALA A 108 11.97 -14.96 6.87
C ALA A 108 11.50 -15.55 8.21
N LEU A 109 11.45 -14.73 9.27
CA LEU A 109 10.90 -15.13 10.56
C LEU A 109 9.43 -15.52 10.46
N LEU A 110 8.63 -14.74 9.73
CA LEU A 110 7.22 -15.03 9.52
C LEU A 110 7.03 -16.37 8.80
N ARG A 111 7.78 -16.64 7.72
CA ARG A 111 7.73 -17.92 7.00
C ARG A 111 8.02 -19.11 7.91
N ILE A 112 9.01 -18.98 8.81
CA ILE A 112 9.33 -20.02 9.78
C ILE A 112 8.17 -20.22 10.76
N LYS A 113 7.58 -19.12 11.27
CA LYS A 113 6.45 -19.21 12.22
C LYS A 113 5.20 -19.82 11.57
N VAL A 114 4.89 -19.49 10.33
CA VAL A 114 3.80 -20.12 9.57
C VAL A 114 4.03 -21.62 9.44
N ARG A 115 5.24 -22.03 9.01
CA ARG A 115 5.57 -23.46 8.84
C ARG A 115 5.45 -24.26 10.15
N VAL A 116 5.86 -23.67 11.28
CA VAL A 116 5.78 -24.34 12.60
C VAL A 116 4.33 -24.38 13.13
N ASN A 117 3.47 -23.45 12.69
CA ASN A 117 2.08 -23.32 13.15
C ASN A 117 1.09 -23.47 11.98
N ILE A 118 1.33 -24.43 11.09
CA ILE A 118 0.56 -24.59 9.86
C ILE A 118 -0.94 -24.76 10.11
N GLU A 119 -1.31 -25.44 11.20
CA GLU A 119 -2.71 -25.63 11.61
C GLU A 119 -3.49 -24.31 11.80
N GLN A 120 -2.79 -23.22 12.17
CA GLN A 120 -3.36 -21.87 12.32
C GLN A 120 -3.39 -21.08 11.02
N ALA A 121 -2.72 -21.60 9.99
CA ALA A 121 -2.52 -20.97 8.70
C ALA A 121 -3.13 -21.79 7.55
N GLU A 122 -3.74 -22.94 7.84
CA GLU A 122 -4.24 -23.87 6.84
C GLU A 122 -5.19 -23.16 5.84
N VAL A 123 -4.86 -23.29 4.56
CA VAL A 123 -5.62 -22.75 3.44
C VAL A 123 -6.07 -23.91 2.58
N SER A 124 -7.37 -23.98 2.28
CA SER A 124 -7.91 -25.03 1.43
C SER A 124 -7.51 -24.83 -0.04
N ALA A 125 -7.51 -25.92 -0.80
CA ALA A 125 -7.27 -25.85 -2.25
C ALA A 125 -8.26 -24.91 -2.95
N GLN A 126 -9.50 -24.88 -2.49
CA GLN A 126 -10.55 -24.01 -3.03
C GLN A 126 -10.22 -22.52 -2.80
N GLU A 127 -9.76 -22.12 -1.60
CA GLU A 127 -9.35 -20.75 -1.31
C GLU A 127 -8.21 -20.29 -2.24
N VAL A 128 -7.25 -21.19 -2.53
CA VAL A 128 -6.15 -20.94 -3.46
C VAL A 128 -6.66 -20.75 -4.88
N ASP A 129 -7.55 -21.64 -5.34
CA ASP A 129 -8.10 -21.59 -6.69
C ASP A 129 -8.97 -20.34 -6.91
N GLU A 130 -9.74 -19.93 -5.91
CA GLU A 130 -10.52 -18.69 -5.95
C GLU A 130 -9.64 -17.45 -6.04
N GLU A 131 -8.53 -17.41 -5.28
CA GLU A 131 -7.58 -16.30 -5.32
C GLU A 131 -6.79 -16.28 -6.64
N LEU A 132 -6.40 -17.45 -7.16
CA LEU A 132 -5.76 -17.58 -8.46
C LEU A 132 -6.69 -17.05 -9.57
N ALA A 133 -7.94 -17.49 -9.59
CA ALA A 133 -8.93 -17.01 -10.55
C ALA A 133 -9.18 -15.49 -10.42
N ARG A 134 -9.12 -14.92 -9.19
CA ARG A 134 -9.23 -13.49 -8.95
C ARG A 134 -8.03 -12.73 -9.47
N PHE A 135 -6.84 -13.30 -9.33
CA PHE A 135 -5.59 -12.74 -9.85
C PHE A 135 -5.57 -12.74 -11.37
N GLU A 136 -5.94 -13.85 -12.00
CA GLU A 136 -5.98 -14.03 -13.46
C GLU A 136 -6.94 -13.03 -14.14
N ARG A 137 -8.10 -12.76 -13.54
CA ARG A 137 -9.07 -11.76 -14.04
C ARG A 137 -8.56 -10.32 -14.11
N ARG A 138 -7.38 -10.01 -13.57
CA ARG A 138 -6.76 -8.67 -13.69
C ARG A 138 -6.05 -8.45 -15.01
N PHE A 139 -5.87 -9.52 -15.78
CA PHE A 139 -5.19 -9.50 -17.07
C PHE A 139 -6.21 -9.65 -18.19
N GLU A 140 -6.02 -8.94 -19.27
CA GLU A 140 -6.92 -8.95 -20.42
C GLU A 140 -6.72 -10.22 -21.26
N SER A 141 -5.53 -10.85 -21.20
CA SER A 141 -5.20 -12.06 -21.94
C SER A 141 -4.23 -12.97 -21.16
N ILE A 142 -4.12 -14.22 -21.62
CA ILE A 142 -3.19 -15.22 -21.09
C ILE A 142 -1.73 -14.77 -21.34
N GLU A 143 -1.47 -14.17 -22.48
CA GLU A 143 -0.14 -13.67 -22.86
C GLU A 143 0.34 -12.58 -21.90
N GLN A 144 -0.53 -11.63 -21.52
CA GLN A 144 -0.19 -10.60 -20.53
C GLN A 144 0.11 -11.21 -19.16
N LEU A 145 -0.63 -12.24 -18.75
CA LEU A 145 -0.36 -12.95 -17.51
C LEU A 145 0.99 -13.68 -17.57
N ASP A 146 1.31 -14.34 -18.67
CA ASP A 146 2.58 -15.05 -18.84
C ASP A 146 3.78 -14.08 -18.86
N GLU A 147 3.64 -12.92 -19.50
CA GLU A 147 4.64 -11.84 -19.44
C GLU A 147 4.84 -11.32 -18.02
N ALA A 148 3.75 -11.11 -17.28
CA ALA A 148 3.81 -10.66 -15.88
C ALA A 148 4.44 -11.72 -14.96
N MET A 149 4.17 -13.00 -15.20
CA MET A 149 4.81 -14.12 -14.50
C MET A 149 6.31 -14.15 -14.80
N ALA A 150 6.70 -14.09 -16.07
CA ALA A 150 8.10 -14.10 -16.50
C ALA A 150 8.88 -12.91 -15.91
N ALA A 151 8.29 -11.71 -15.89
CA ALA A 151 8.89 -10.51 -15.28
C ALA A 151 9.15 -10.69 -13.77
N GLN A 152 8.39 -11.56 -13.08
CA GLN A 152 8.56 -11.88 -11.67
C GLN A 152 9.38 -13.16 -11.43
N GLY A 153 9.92 -13.78 -12.49
CA GLY A 153 10.67 -15.03 -12.42
C GLY A 153 9.78 -16.19 -11.95
N ILE A 154 8.53 -16.25 -12.41
CA ILE A 154 7.59 -17.36 -12.17
C ILE A 154 7.55 -18.18 -13.46
N GLU A 155 8.04 -19.42 -13.39
CA GLU A 155 8.24 -20.26 -14.57
C GLU A 155 7.00 -21.07 -14.97
N SER A 156 6.04 -21.25 -14.02
CA SER A 156 4.86 -22.08 -14.27
C SER A 156 3.64 -21.63 -13.47
N ARG A 157 2.44 -22.05 -13.95
CA ARG A 157 1.19 -21.86 -13.21
C ARG A 157 1.19 -22.59 -11.87
N GLU A 158 1.84 -23.74 -11.80
CA GLU A 158 1.99 -24.46 -10.53
C GLU A 158 2.84 -23.68 -9.53
N GLU A 159 3.94 -23.07 -9.98
CA GLU A 159 4.74 -22.20 -9.13
C GLU A 159 3.95 -20.98 -8.66
N LEU A 160 3.16 -20.34 -9.55
CA LEU A 160 2.27 -19.24 -9.17
C LEU A 160 1.28 -19.69 -8.09
N ARG A 161 0.69 -20.87 -8.25
CA ARG A 161 -0.25 -21.49 -7.29
C ARG A 161 0.40 -21.69 -5.92
N LEU A 162 1.60 -22.27 -5.88
CA LEU A 162 2.38 -22.48 -4.64
C LEU A 162 2.74 -21.15 -3.96
N ARG A 163 3.15 -20.14 -4.73
CA ARG A 163 3.44 -18.79 -4.18
C ARG A 163 2.18 -18.13 -3.62
N MET A 164 1.04 -18.27 -4.28
CA MET A 164 -0.25 -17.79 -3.77
C MET A 164 -0.67 -18.49 -2.49
N GLN A 165 -0.58 -19.82 -2.45
CA GLN A 165 -0.85 -20.60 -1.24
C GLN A 165 -0.01 -20.10 -0.07
N ALA A 166 1.31 -19.99 -0.26
CA ALA A 166 2.23 -19.50 0.78
C ALA A 166 1.87 -18.07 1.24
N ARG A 167 1.41 -17.21 0.34
CA ARG A 167 0.94 -15.86 0.68
C ARG A 167 -0.31 -15.90 1.53
N LEU A 168 -1.33 -16.69 1.12
CA LEU A 168 -2.58 -16.83 1.86
C LEU A 168 -2.36 -17.43 3.26
N GLU A 169 -1.49 -18.44 3.37
CA GLU A 169 -1.09 -19.02 4.66
C GLU A 169 -0.46 -17.96 5.58
N GLN A 170 0.43 -17.12 5.05
CA GLN A 170 1.02 -16.02 5.83
C GLN A 170 -0.03 -14.98 6.25
N GLU A 171 -0.92 -14.58 5.34
CA GLU A 171 -1.99 -13.64 5.64
C GLU A 171 -2.94 -14.18 6.72
N LYS A 172 -3.37 -15.43 6.59
CA LYS A 172 -4.25 -16.10 7.56
C LYS A 172 -3.61 -16.23 8.93
N TYR A 173 -2.33 -16.61 8.96
CA TYR A 173 -1.56 -16.68 10.20
C TYR A 173 -1.43 -15.31 10.88
N VAL A 174 -1.01 -14.28 10.14
CA VAL A 174 -0.91 -12.91 10.68
C VAL A 174 -2.25 -12.43 11.20
N MET A 175 -3.32 -12.63 10.43
CA MET A 175 -4.68 -12.26 10.85
C MET A 175 -5.09 -12.96 12.15
N SER A 176 -4.75 -14.24 12.34
CA SER A 176 -5.02 -14.96 13.59
C SER A 176 -4.32 -14.31 14.80
N LYS A 177 -3.14 -13.70 14.59
CA LYS A 177 -2.37 -13.05 15.66
C LYS A 177 -2.84 -11.63 15.98
N ILE A 178 -3.32 -10.90 14.97
CA ILE A 178 -3.70 -9.50 15.16
C ILE A 178 -5.23 -9.29 15.31
N LYS A 179 -6.03 -10.35 15.16
CA LYS A 179 -7.52 -10.27 15.17
C LYS A 179 -8.07 -9.45 16.34
N THR A 180 -7.55 -9.67 17.53
CA THR A 180 -8.00 -8.95 18.72
C THR A 180 -7.57 -7.48 18.72
N SER A 181 -6.39 -7.19 18.17
CA SER A 181 -5.84 -5.83 18.10
C SER A 181 -6.54 -4.93 17.09
N ILE A 182 -7.19 -5.51 16.08
CA ILE A 182 -7.88 -4.78 15.01
C ILE A 182 -9.40 -4.72 15.22
N ALA A 183 -9.92 -5.40 16.22
CA ALA A 183 -11.35 -5.38 16.53
C ALA A 183 -11.77 -3.97 16.95
N ILE A 184 -12.84 -3.48 16.35
CA ILE A 184 -13.47 -2.20 16.68
C ILE A 184 -14.78 -2.49 17.43
N SER A 185 -14.92 -1.94 18.61
CA SER A 185 -16.18 -2.05 19.38
C SER A 185 -17.24 -1.09 18.83
N ASP A 186 -18.50 -1.39 19.10
CA ASP A 186 -19.62 -0.50 18.75
C ASP A 186 -19.48 0.87 19.44
N THR A 187 -19.04 0.88 20.68
CA THR A 187 -18.78 2.12 21.43
C THR A 187 -17.74 3.00 20.76
N GLU A 188 -16.68 2.38 20.25
CA GLU A 188 -15.62 3.11 19.57
C GLU A 188 -16.06 3.62 18.18
N ALA A 189 -16.80 2.81 17.43
CA ALA A 189 -17.36 3.22 16.16
C ALA A 189 -18.35 4.39 16.34
N ARG A 190 -19.14 4.38 17.42
CA ARG A 190 -20.06 5.48 17.77
C ARG A 190 -19.31 6.73 18.17
N SER A 191 -18.26 6.62 19.00
CA SER A 191 -17.45 7.79 19.36
C SER A 191 -16.82 8.43 18.12
N TRP A 192 -16.29 7.62 17.20
CA TRP A 192 -15.76 8.13 15.94
C TRP A 192 -16.82 8.85 15.09
N TYR A 193 -18.03 8.27 15.00
CA TYR A 193 -19.15 8.89 14.30
C TYR A 193 -19.51 10.25 14.92
N ASP A 194 -19.57 10.34 16.25
CA ASP A 194 -19.92 11.58 16.94
C ASP A 194 -18.85 12.66 16.75
N ASP A 195 -17.57 12.28 16.67
CA ASP A 195 -16.45 13.18 16.44
C ASP A 195 -16.30 13.64 14.96
N HIS A 196 -16.92 12.92 13.99
CA HIS A 196 -16.74 13.16 12.55
C HIS A 196 -18.05 13.46 11.82
N GLN A 197 -19.04 14.05 12.50
CA GLN A 197 -20.35 14.34 11.93
C GLN A 197 -20.31 15.27 10.71
N GLU A 198 -19.34 16.19 10.66
CA GLU A 198 -19.17 17.07 9.51
C GLU A 198 -18.82 16.28 8.24
N GLU A 199 -17.94 15.28 8.35
CA GLU A 199 -17.52 14.42 7.22
C GLU A 199 -18.64 13.46 6.77
N LEU A 200 -19.54 13.12 7.69
CA LEU A 200 -20.68 12.23 7.48
C LEU A 200 -21.97 12.98 7.09
N THR A 201 -21.88 14.29 6.95
CA THR A 201 -23.00 15.12 6.52
C THR A 201 -22.92 15.31 5.01
N THR A 202 -24.02 14.98 4.31
CA THR A 202 -24.11 15.21 2.87
C THR A 202 -24.04 16.70 2.57
N THR A 203 -23.52 17.06 1.40
CA THR A 203 -23.53 18.45 0.96
C THR A 203 -24.88 18.83 0.37
N GLU A 204 -25.26 20.10 0.52
CA GLU A 204 -26.46 20.65 -0.11
C GLU A 204 -26.44 20.42 -1.63
N GLN A 205 -27.56 19.95 -2.18
CA GLN A 205 -27.76 19.79 -3.61
C GLN A 205 -28.95 20.62 -4.08
N ARG A 206 -28.83 21.20 -5.27
CA ARG A 206 -29.89 21.94 -5.89
C ARG A 206 -30.20 21.36 -7.27
N ARG A 207 -31.48 21.14 -7.53
CA ARG A 207 -31.92 20.77 -8.87
C ARG A 207 -32.17 22.02 -9.67
N VAL A 208 -31.45 22.18 -10.79
CA VAL A 208 -31.36 23.44 -11.53
C VAL A 208 -31.84 23.24 -12.95
N ARG A 209 -32.59 24.21 -13.44
CA ARG A 209 -32.86 24.41 -14.85
C ARG A 209 -32.39 25.78 -15.27
N HIS A 210 -31.95 25.92 -16.52
CA HIS A 210 -31.57 27.20 -17.05
C HIS A 210 -31.89 27.41 -18.56
N LEU A 211 -31.96 28.65 -18.97
CA LEU A 211 -31.75 29.09 -20.34
C LEU A 211 -30.47 29.89 -20.37
N PHE A 212 -29.63 29.66 -21.35
CA PHE A 212 -28.35 30.35 -21.50
C PHE A 212 -28.26 31.07 -22.84
N VAL A 213 -27.75 32.29 -22.83
CA VAL A 213 -27.37 33.04 -24.02
C VAL A 213 -25.96 33.59 -23.82
N ALA A 214 -25.04 33.16 -24.70
CA ALA A 214 -23.66 33.54 -24.65
C ALA A 214 -23.43 35.02 -24.97
N ALA A 215 -22.47 35.66 -24.30
CA ALA A 215 -21.96 36.97 -24.65
C ALA A 215 -20.87 36.93 -25.74
N LEU A 216 -20.49 35.72 -26.19
CA LEU A 216 -19.50 35.57 -27.25
C LEU A 216 -20.08 35.97 -28.60
N GLY A 217 -19.47 36.96 -29.27
CA GLY A 217 -19.91 37.46 -30.58
C GLY A 217 -21.04 38.50 -30.56
N ARG A 218 -21.48 38.90 -29.35
CA ARG A 218 -22.50 39.98 -29.16
C ARG A 218 -22.21 40.80 -27.89
N SER A 219 -22.88 41.93 -27.73
CA SER A 219 -22.76 42.69 -26.49
C SER A 219 -23.49 41.98 -25.33
N SER A 220 -23.04 42.23 -24.09
CA SER A 220 -23.70 41.68 -22.90
C SER A 220 -25.15 42.16 -22.79
N ASP A 221 -25.45 43.38 -23.22
CA ASP A 221 -26.80 43.93 -23.20
C ASP A 221 -27.72 43.25 -24.22
N GLU A 222 -27.24 42.92 -25.41
CA GLU A 222 -28.00 42.13 -26.39
C GLU A 222 -28.31 40.72 -25.84
N ALA A 223 -27.34 40.02 -25.26
CA ALA A 223 -27.56 38.70 -24.63
C ALA A 223 -28.60 38.80 -23.50
N LYS A 224 -28.53 39.86 -22.69
CA LYS A 224 -29.52 40.14 -21.64
C LYS A 224 -30.91 40.34 -22.19
N GLN A 225 -31.06 41.16 -23.24
CA GLN A 225 -32.36 41.50 -23.82
C GLN A 225 -33.09 40.29 -24.39
N ILE A 226 -32.36 39.36 -25.03
CA ILE A 226 -32.90 38.08 -25.53
C ILE A 226 -33.62 37.31 -24.41
N LEU A 227 -33.02 37.22 -23.23
CA LEU A 227 -33.62 36.52 -22.10
C LEU A 227 -34.65 37.36 -21.33
N ALA A 228 -34.45 38.69 -21.23
CA ALA A 228 -35.30 39.56 -20.44
C ALA A 228 -36.76 39.58 -20.89
N VAL A 229 -37.03 39.37 -22.18
CA VAL A 229 -38.40 39.29 -22.70
C VAL A 229 -39.17 38.05 -22.21
N HIS A 230 -38.48 37.01 -21.80
CA HIS A 230 -39.05 35.74 -21.35
C HIS A 230 -39.25 35.64 -19.84
N ILE A 231 -38.49 36.40 -19.02
CA ILE A 231 -38.49 36.25 -17.55
C ILE A 231 -39.88 36.47 -16.94
N GLU A 232 -40.62 37.47 -17.38
CA GLU A 232 -41.96 37.77 -16.85
C GLU A 232 -43.00 36.70 -17.23
N SER A 233 -42.90 36.11 -18.41
CA SER A 233 -43.77 35.03 -18.82
C SER A 233 -43.48 33.73 -18.00
N ILE A 234 -42.21 33.50 -17.67
CA ILE A 234 -41.82 32.39 -16.82
C ILE A 234 -42.29 32.63 -15.38
N LYS A 235 -42.04 33.81 -14.80
CA LYS A 235 -42.49 34.16 -13.44
C LYS A 235 -44.02 34.08 -13.27
N THR A 236 -44.75 34.41 -14.28
CA THR A 236 -46.24 34.34 -14.25
C THR A 236 -46.80 32.98 -14.62
N GLY A 237 -45.94 31.99 -14.90
CA GLY A 237 -46.33 30.62 -15.29
C GLY A 237 -46.95 30.50 -16.69
N LYS A 238 -46.90 31.55 -17.52
CA LYS A 238 -47.36 31.51 -18.92
C LYS A 238 -46.44 30.73 -19.84
N ALA A 239 -45.16 30.64 -19.48
CA ALA A 239 -44.15 29.82 -20.12
C ALA A 239 -43.30 29.14 -19.04
N SER A 240 -42.50 28.14 -19.42
CA SER A 240 -41.53 27.52 -18.54
C SER A 240 -40.14 27.53 -19.18
N ILE A 241 -39.09 27.40 -18.37
CA ILE A 241 -37.73 27.22 -18.89
C ILE A 241 -37.72 26.05 -19.87
N SER A 242 -38.38 24.93 -19.50
CA SER A 242 -38.41 23.72 -20.34
C SER A 242 -39.09 23.96 -21.70
N SER A 243 -40.16 24.78 -21.77
CA SER A 243 -40.84 25.02 -23.04
C SER A 243 -40.09 26.00 -23.97
N LEU A 244 -39.17 26.79 -23.42
CA LEU A 244 -38.37 27.76 -24.17
C LEU A 244 -36.93 27.25 -24.48
N SER A 245 -36.53 26.17 -23.86
CA SER A 245 -35.16 25.72 -23.87
C SER A 245 -34.63 25.45 -25.28
N GLU A 246 -35.36 24.65 -26.06
CA GLU A 246 -34.93 24.27 -27.42
C GLU A 246 -34.82 25.49 -28.36
N SER A 247 -35.70 26.50 -28.19
CA SER A 247 -35.76 27.65 -29.09
C SER A 247 -34.91 28.84 -28.66
N VAL A 248 -34.59 28.96 -27.37
CA VAL A 248 -33.94 30.16 -26.79
C VAL A 248 -32.56 29.87 -26.23
N SER A 249 -32.34 28.69 -25.69
CA SER A 249 -31.07 28.36 -25.03
C SER A 249 -29.96 28.03 -26.03
N GLU A 250 -28.77 28.55 -25.79
CA GLU A 250 -27.54 28.26 -26.54
C GLU A 250 -26.69 27.21 -25.80
N ASP A 251 -27.18 26.63 -24.69
CA ASP A 251 -26.49 25.54 -24.01
C ASP A 251 -26.80 24.19 -24.67
N GLU A 252 -25.92 23.75 -25.53
CA GLU A 252 -26.05 22.47 -26.26
C GLU A 252 -26.17 21.24 -25.32
N GLY A 253 -25.66 21.36 -24.08
CA GLY A 253 -25.66 20.25 -23.11
C GLY A 253 -27.03 20.01 -22.47
N SER A 254 -27.89 21.04 -22.39
CA SER A 254 -29.16 20.93 -21.67
C SER A 254 -30.39 21.41 -22.44
N LYS A 255 -30.23 22.13 -23.59
CA LYS A 255 -31.36 22.70 -24.34
C LYS A 255 -32.39 21.66 -24.76
N ASP A 256 -31.95 20.46 -25.20
CA ASP A 256 -32.81 19.38 -25.65
C ASP A 256 -33.47 18.60 -24.48
N ASP A 257 -32.96 18.77 -23.25
CA ASP A 257 -33.53 18.23 -22.00
C ASP A 257 -34.30 19.34 -21.21
N GLY A 258 -34.85 20.32 -21.89
CA GLY A 258 -35.64 21.37 -21.26
C GLY A 258 -34.82 22.28 -20.31
N GLY A 259 -33.52 22.46 -20.60
CA GLY A 259 -32.60 23.25 -19.79
C GLY A 259 -32.23 22.62 -18.45
N ASN A 260 -32.47 21.32 -18.27
CA ASN A 260 -32.30 20.61 -17.03
C ASN A 260 -30.81 20.24 -16.80
N LEU A 261 -30.20 20.82 -15.76
CA LEU A 261 -28.85 20.50 -15.31
C LEU A 261 -28.81 19.35 -14.29
N GLY A 262 -29.98 18.91 -13.82
CA GLY A 262 -30.07 17.87 -12.79
C GLY A 262 -29.72 18.37 -11.38
N TRP A 263 -29.34 17.44 -10.49
CA TRP A 263 -28.89 17.74 -9.15
C TRP A 263 -27.42 18.19 -9.15
N MET A 264 -27.17 19.43 -8.70
CA MET A 264 -25.89 20.08 -8.70
C MET A 264 -25.34 20.27 -7.30
N LEU A 265 -24.05 19.99 -7.15
CA LEU A 265 -23.24 20.36 -6.01
C LEU A 265 -22.61 21.73 -6.28
N LYS A 266 -22.37 22.50 -5.22
CA LYS A 266 -21.79 23.85 -5.33
C LYS A 266 -20.43 23.88 -6.02
N ASP A 267 -19.60 22.88 -5.74
CA ASP A 267 -18.24 22.73 -6.25
C ASP A 267 -18.17 22.21 -7.71
N ARG A 268 -19.29 21.72 -8.24
CA ARG A 268 -19.40 21.29 -9.65
C ARG A 268 -19.83 22.37 -10.61
N LEU A 269 -20.25 23.51 -10.10
CA LEU A 269 -20.65 24.64 -10.89
C LEU A 269 -19.55 25.70 -10.99
N PRO A 270 -19.42 26.45 -12.11
CA PRO A 270 -18.57 27.63 -12.16
C PRO A 270 -18.88 28.57 -10.99
N GLY A 271 -17.82 29.10 -10.33
CA GLY A 271 -18.00 29.84 -9.07
C GLY A 271 -18.93 31.03 -9.12
N ASP A 272 -18.95 31.76 -10.23
CA ASP A 272 -19.86 32.89 -10.48
C ASP A 272 -21.32 32.44 -10.65
N PHE A 273 -21.57 31.30 -11.31
CA PHE A 273 -22.89 30.70 -11.43
C PHE A 273 -23.36 30.07 -10.10
N ALA A 274 -22.47 29.32 -9.44
CA ALA A 274 -22.74 28.66 -8.15
C ALA A 274 -23.18 29.65 -7.06
N ALA A 275 -22.53 30.82 -6.99
CA ALA A 275 -22.87 31.84 -6.00
C ALA A 275 -24.35 32.28 -6.10
N TYR A 276 -24.87 32.47 -7.32
CA TYR A 276 -26.28 32.78 -7.52
C TYR A 276 -27.19 31.59 -7.23
N VAL A 277 -26.90 30.44 -7.84
CA VAL A 277 -27.73 29.24 -7.71
C VAL A 277 -27.94 28.85 -6.24
N PHE A 278 -26.89 28.92 -5.45
CA PHE A 278 -26.94 28.50 -4.02
C PHE A 278 -27.47 29.61 -3.08
N ALA A 279 -27.72 30.81 -3.57
CA ALA A 279 -28.42 31.89 -2.86
C ALA A 279 -29.93 32.00 -3.21
N MET A 280 -30.39 31.39 -4.31
CA MET A 280 -31.75 31.48 -4.78
C MET A 280 -32.73 30.62 -3.97
N PRO A 281 -33.95 31.06 -3.70
CA PRO A 281 -35.01 30.18 -3.21
C PRO A 281 -35.47 29.22 -4.32
N ALA A 282 -36.17 28.16 -3.93
CA ALA A 282 -36.78 27.24 -4.89
C ALA A 282 -37.99 27.88 -5.63
N ASN A 283 -38.17 27.54 -6.89
CA ASN A 283 -39.29 27.93 -7.76
C ASN A 283 -39.39 29.44 -8.01
N GLU A 284 -38.29 30.18 -7.87
CA GLU A 284 -38.21 31.59 -8.20
C GLU A 284 -37.19 31.82 -9.33
N PRO A 285 -37.62 31.89 -10.59
CA PRO A 285 -36.72 32.11 -11.70
C PRO A 285 -36.09 33.49 -11.64
N SER A 286 -34.80 33.59 -11.92
CA SER A 286 -34.03 34.83 -11.88
C SER A 286 -33.11 34.97 -13.10
N LEU A 287 -32.92 36.18 -13.55
CA LEU A 287 -31.99 36.55 -14.61
C LEU A 287 -30.64 36.88 -13.96
N ILE A 288 -29.60 36.10 -14.27
CA ILE A 288 -28.26 36.26 -13.71
C ILE A 288 -27.20 36.40 -14.80
N GLN A 289 -26.10 37.06 -14.46
CA GLN A 289 -24.96 37.25 -15.34
C GLN A 289 -23.77 36.42 -14.85
N THR A 290 -23.11 35.76 -15.79
CA THR A 290 -21.83 35.09 -15.59
C THR A 290 -20.78 35.63 -16.57
N LYS A 291 -19.55 35.13 -16.45
CA LYS A 291 -18.49 35.46 -17.42
C LYS A 291 -18.78 34.96 -18.84
N LEU A 292 -19.62 33.95 -19.00
CA LEU A 292 -19.95 33.34 -20.29
C LEU A 292 -21.12 34.07 -20.99
N GLY A 293 -22.01 34.72 -20.24
CA GLY A 293 -23.19 35.36 -20.76
C GLY A 293 -24.28 35.52 -19.71
N TRP A 294 -25.53 35.49 -20.16
CA TRP A 294 -26.71 35.65 -19.32
C TRP A 294 -27.51 34.35 -19.24
N HIS A 295 -28.11 34.14 -18.08
CA HIS A 295 -28.93 32.96 -17.81
C HIS A 295 -30.26 33.36 -17.18
N ILE A 296 -31.35 32.68 -17.55
CA ILE A 296 -32.51 32.56 -16.66
C ILE A 296 -32.35 31.25 -15.93
N VAL A 297 -32.30 31.30 -14.61
CA VAL A 297 -32.09 30.13 -13.76
C VAL A 297 -33.27 29.94 -12.83
N GLU A 298 -33.67 28.68 -12.63
CA GLU A 298 -34.67 28.27 -11.67
C GLU A 298 -34.11 27.09 -10.87
N VAL A 299 -34.14 27.20 -9.55
CA VAL A 299 -33.90 26.07 -8.64
C VAL A 299 -35.24 25.37 -8.41
N THR A 300 -35.43 24.20 -8.98
CA THR A 300 -36.73 23.49 -8.91
C THR A 300 -36.87 22.69 -7.60
N ASP A 301 -35.76 22.34 -6.97
CA ASP A 301 -35.78 21.57 -5.72
C ASP A 301 -34.46 21.77 -4.97
N ILE A 302 -34.49 21.62 -3.63
CA ILE A 302 -33.32 21.76 -2.74
C ILE A 302 -33.27 20.55 -1.79
N ARG A 303 -32.12 19.88 -1.78
CA ARG A 303 -31.79 18.89 -0.77
C ARG A 303 -30.85 19.51 0.24
N PRO A 304 -31.29 19.76 1.47
CA PRO A 304 -30.43 20.30 2.50
C PRO A 304 -29.32 19.28 2.88
N PRO A 305 -28.25 19.75 3.49
CA PRO A 305 -27.29 18.84 4.15
C PRO A 305 -28.00 17.95 5.16
N GLU A 306 -27.69 16.66 5.13
CA GLU A 306 -28.25 15.67 6.06
C GLU A 306 -27.14 14.84 6.65
N LEU A 307 -27.09 14.74 7.99
CA LEU A 307 -26.20 13.83 8.67
C LEU A 307 -26.66 12.39 8.43
N LEU A 308 -25.78 11.56 7.86
CA LEU A 308 -26.08 10.16 7.61
C LEU A 308 -26.24 9.42 8.94
N PRO A 309 -27.34 8.69 9.16
CA PRO A 309 -27.58 7.98 10.43
C PRO A 309 -26.47 6.97 10.75
N TYR A 310 -26.09 6.89 12.02
CA TYR A 310 -25.07 5.95 12.51
C TYR A 310 -25.29 4.52 12.02
N GLU A 311 -26.51 4.01 12.05
CA GLU A 311 -26.82 2.64 11.65
C GLU A 311 -26.52 2.35 10.17
N LYS A 312 -26.56 3.36 9.31
CA LYS A 312 -26.13 3.26 7.90
C LYS A 312 -24.62 3.27 7.75
N MET A 313 -23.92 4.05 8.58
CA MET A 313 -22.48 4.27 8.51
C MET A 313 -21.66 3.28 9.36
N LYS A 314 -22.28 2.62 10.31
CA LYS A 314 -21.63 1.74 11.29
C LYS A 314 -20.67 0.74 10.64
N LEU A 315 -21.13 0.00 9.65
CA LEU A 315 -20.30 -1.03 9.00
C LEU A 315 -19.10 -0.43 8.26
N GLU A 316 -19.30 0.69 7.59
CA GLU A 316 -18.24 1.41 6.88
C GLU A 316 -17.21 1.97 7.85
N ILE A 317 -17.66 2.58 8.95
CA ILE A 317 -16.78 3.09 10.03
C ILE A 317 -15.95 1.95 10.62
N ILE A 318 -16.58 0.84 11.03
CA ILE A 318 -15.87 -0.32 11.59
C ILE A 318 -14.85 -0.86 10.58
N THR A 319 -15.21 -0.98 9.31
CA THR A 319 -14.32 -1.48 8.27
C THR A 319 -13.13 -0.55 8.05
N THR A 320 -13.37 0.75 7.98
CA THR A 320 -12.33 1.76 7.79
C THR A 320 -11.36 1.79 8.96
N LEU A 321 -11.85 1.84 10.19
CA LEU A 321 -11.03 1.82 11.39
C LEU A 321 -10.24 0.51 11.54
N SER A 322 -10.86 -0.64 11.26
CA SER A 322 -10.18 -1.93 11.26
C SER A 322 -9.05 -1.99 10.23
N ASN A 323 -9.26 -1.44 9.03
CA ASN A 323 -8.24 -1.41 7.98
C ASN A 323 -7.06 -0.50 8.36
N LEU A 324 -7.33 0.65 8.97
CA LEU A 324 -6.27 1.54 9.49
C LEU A 324 -5.44 0.85 10.57
N ARG A 325 -6.09 0.19 11.54
CA ARG A 325 -5.41 -0.57 12.60
C ARG A 325 -4.64 -1.77 12.08
N ARG A 326 -5.15 -2.43 11.04
CA ARG A 326 -4.52 -3.63 10.47
C ARG A 326 -3.08 -3.35 10.05
N LYS A 327 -2.82 -2.24 9.37
CA LYS A 327 -1.47 -1.88 8.95
C LYS A 327 -0.54 -1.76 10.16
N GLN A 328 -0.95 -0.99 11.17
CA GLN A 328 -0.17 -0.79 12.38
C GLN A 328 0.04 -2.11 13.16
N ALA A 329 -1.00 -2.92 13.30
CA ALA A 329 -0.93 -4.19 14.01
C ALA A 329 -0.01 -5.20 13.31
N VAL A 330 0.00 -5.24 11.97
CA VAL A 330 0.93 -6.07 11.20
C VAL A 330 2.38 -5.64 11.43
N ASP A 331 2.65 -4.32 11.38
CA ASP A 331 4.00 -3.80 11.60
C ASP A 331 4.47 -4.03 13.04
N GLN A 332 3.61 -3.83 14.02
CA GLN A 332 3.88 -4.15 15.42
C GLN A 332 4.16 -5.65 15.62
N TYR A 333 3.38 -6.53 14.99
CA TYR A 333 3.58 -7.97 15.08
C TYR A 333 4.92 -8.39 14.46
N ARG A 334 5.30 -7.84 13.30
CA ARG A 334 6.60 -8.08 12.68
C ARG A 334 7.75 -7.62 13.57
N HIS A 335 7.62 -6.45 14.17
CA HIS A 335 8.60 -5.94 15.12
C HIS A 335 8.73 -6.84 16.36
N GLN A 336 7.62 -7.29 16.95
CA GLN A 336 7.63 -8.25 18.06
C GLN A 336 8.29 -9.58 17.68
N LEU A 337 8.01 -10.11 16.49
CA LEU A 337 8.66 -11.32 15.99
C LEU A 337 10.18 -11.17 15.97
N ARG A 338 10.67 -10.01 15.53
CA ARG A 338 12.10 -9.72 15.48
C ARG A 338 12.72 -9.64 16.87
N LEU A 339 12.08 -8.92 17.80
CA LEU A 339 12.55 -8.79 19.18
C LEU A 339 12.64 -10.17 19.88
N LEU A 340 11.60 -10.99 19.74
CA LEU A 340 11.53 -12.31 20.37
C LEU A 340 12.50 -13.34 19.77
N ASN A 341 13.00 -13.09 18.55
CA ASN A 341 13.89 -14.02 17.86
C ASN A 341 15.25 -13.39 17.54
N HIS A 342 15.66 -12.32 18.24
CA HIS A 342 16.91 -11.60 17.95
C HIS A 342 18.15 -12.51 18.04
N GLU A 343 18.17 -13.47 18.96
CA GLU A 343 19.26 -14.45 19.12
C GLU A 343 19.37 -15.44 17.94
N LYS A 344 18.34 -15.53 17.12
CA LYS A 344 18.29 -16.42 15.94
C LYS A 344 18.59 -15.65 14.64
N VAL A 345 19.01 -14.40 14.76
CA VAL A 345 19.33 -13.53 13.61
C VAL A 345 20.76 -13.06 13.75
N GLU A 346 21.60 -13.47 12.80
CA GLU A 346 22.97 -12.99 12.66
C GLU A 346 23.00 -11.99 11.49
N ILE A 347 23.62 -10.79 11.68
CA ILE A 347 23.71 -9.75 10.66
C ILE A 347 25.18 -9.45 10.36
N TYR A 348 25.54 -9.48 9.09
CA TYR A 348 26.88 -9.21 8.57
C TYR A 348 26.92 -7.82 7.93
N ARG A 349 27.30 -6.81 8.74
CA ARG A 349 27.19 -5.37 8.38
C ARG A 349 28.08 -4.95 7.22
N GLN A 350 29.19 -5.63 7.03
CA GLN A 350 30.24 -5.28 6.06
C GLN A 350 29.73 -5.18 4.61
N LEU A 351 28.64 -5.88 4.28
CA LEU A 351 28.04 -5.87 2.95
C LEU A 351 27.01 -4.73 2.77
N LEU A 352 26.64 -4.03 3.83
CA LEU A 352 25.62 -2.98 3.79
C LEU A 352 26.23 -1.57 3.84
N GLU A 353 27.51 -1.51 4.26
CA GLU A 353 28.30 -0.29 4.37
C GLU A 353 28.99 0.04 3.04
#